data_58ef17b22e6874a4ae2c4e24f14b14a7
#
_entry.id   58ef17b22e6874a4ae2c4e24f14b14a7
#
_cell.length_a   1.000
_cell.length_b   1.000
_cell.length_c   1.000
_cell.angle_alpha   90.00
_cell.angle_beta   90.00
_cell.angle_gamma   90.00
#
_symmetry.space_group_name_H-M   'P 1'
#
loop_
_entity.id
_entity.type
_entity.pdbx_description
1 polymer ?
#
loop_
_entity_poly.entity_id
_entity_poly.type
_entity_poly.pdbx_seq_one_letter_code
_entity_poly.pdbx_strand_id
1 'polypeptide(L)'
;MTADVERPRLRELRTELGWTQQELAERLAHLAWMERRERVGVNADMVAKWERGAKGIGPRYRELLCRLFGVTPDQLGLKNTSAVTGGTRSRIDDQSLVAMLDNAAGLLDQLGTAGTALAPHMLHAWKDAVTTRRTMLGLLDPSATDPVGHARAATATVADLEQLAERYHALYESADPAALLTSVTAHVHMAQDALRHDHSADERRRRLRNLAEVAILAGRLAAEDLGNAMSGRAYYSLALDTAREAADDQLTAIAHGHAAQLAAHEGLTTAALDHLTTAHEHARATPVIASWLAAIEATIRADRGDHSAAREAIDRSRAALSQAGRAAPTSFHHRSATHVTAASGHAFLKAGDDNGAREALTAALESTQIPRRQRALILIDLATVELNSGNLPEACSHATQAATLLHQVAYAVGAARLRVFRAAAQRPLPSGALRALDEHLTHIAA
;
A
#
# COMPACT_ATOMS: atom_id res chain seq x y z
N MET A 1 -28.18 -0.44 42.52
CA MET A 1 -28.04 -0.08 41.08
C MET A 1 -26.57 0.07 40.81
N THR A 2 -25.93 -1.02 40.39
CA THR A 2 -24.53 -1.07 40.01
C THR A 2 -24.40 -0.46 38.61
N ALA A 3 -23.65 0.62 38.48
CA ALA A 3 -23.34 1.23 37.21
C ALA A 3 -22.62 0.20 36.34
N ASP A 4 -23.18 -0.08 35.17
CA ASP A 4 -22.60 -0.94 34.15
C ASP A 4 -21.33 -0.25 33.63
N VAL A 5 -20.18 -0.73 34.07
CA VAL A 5 -18.90 -0.25 33.62
C VAL A 5 -18.69 -0.86 32.23
N GLU A 6 -19.05 -0.11 31.21
CA GLU A 6 -18.75 -0.48 29.80
C GLU A 6 -17.26 -0.84 29.71
N ARG A 7 -16.97 -2.12 29.42
CA ARG A 7 -15.62 -2.61 29.26
C ARG A 7 -15.06 -2.13 27.91
N PRO A 8 -13.82 -1.63 27.87
CA PRO A 8 -13.22 -1.25 26.60
C PRO A 8 -13.17 -2.44 25.63
N ARG A 9 -13.54 -2.22 24.38
CA ARG A 9 -13.45 -3.23 23.31
C ARG A 9 -11.99 -3.54 22.89
N LEU A 10 -11.04 -3.07 23.69
CA LEU A 10 -9.60 -3.19 23.43
C LEU A 10 -9.15 -4.64 23.26
N ARG A 11 -9.68 -5.55 24.08
CA ARG A 11 -9.35 -6.98 24.00
C ARG A 11 -9.84 -7.59 22.67
N GLU A 12 -11.05 -7.24 22.25
CA GLU A 12 -11.63 -7.71 20.99
C GLU A 12 -10.76 -7.27 19.81
N LEU A 13 -10.48 -5.97 19.70
CA LEU A 13 -9.66 -5.40 18.64
C LEU A 13 -8.25 -6.02 18.58
N ARG A 14 -7.63 -6.24 19.74
CA ARG A 14 -6.32 -6.88 19.81
C ARG A 14 -6.35 -8.33 19.35
N THR A 15 -7.37 -9.09 19.80
CA THR A 15 -7.49 -10.53 19.46
C THR A 15 -7.91 -10.74 18.01
N GLU A 16 -8.72 -9.86 17.42
CA GLU A 16 -9.03 -9.86 16.00
C GLU A 16 -7.77 -9.73 15.14
N LEU A 17 -6.76 -9.00 15.62
CA LEU A 17 -5.46 -8.84 14.96
C LEU A 17 -4.44 -9.92 15.35
N GLY A 18 -4.83 -10.88 16.19
CA GLY A 18 -3.95 -11.96 16.65
C GLY A 18 -2.81 -11.53 17.58
N TRP A 19 -2.87 -10.32 18.15
CA TRP A 19 -1.78 -9.80 18.98
C TRP A 19 -1.84 -10.25 20.42
N THR A 20 -0.67 -10.49 21.02
CA THR A 20 -0.52 -10.63 22.47
C THR A 20 -0.58 -9.24 23.14
N GLN A 21 -0.77 -9.21 24.45
CA GLN A 21 -0.74 -7.96 25.23
C GLN A 21 0.64 -7.29 25.18
N GLN A 22 1.70 -8.09 25.09
CA GLN A 22 3.07 -7.61 24.94
C GLN A 22 3.29 -6.95 23.58
N GLU A 23 2.85 -7.58 22.51
CA GLU A 23 2.95 -7.02 21.16
C GLU A 23 2.17 -5.71 21.02
N LEU A 24 0.98 -5.61 21.63
CA LEU A 24 0.24 -4.35 21.65
C LEU A 24 1.03 -3.24 22.38
N ALA A 25 1.65 -3.57 23.52
CA ALA A 25 2.48 -2.61 24.26
C ALA A 25 3.70 -2.14 23.43
N GLU A 26 4.40 -3.06 22.78
CA GLU A 26 5.55 -2.75 21.92
C GLU A 26 5.16 -1.88 20.72
N ARG A 27 4.01 -2.17 20.09
CA ARG A 27 3.49 -1.38 18.96
C ARG A 27 3.09 0.04 19.37
N LEU A 28 2.49 0.19 20.57
CA LEU A 28 2.19 1.52 21.12
C LEU A 28 3.46 2.31 21.41
N ALA A 29 4.48 1.67 21.98
CA ALA A 29 5.76 2.30 22.25
C ALA A 29 6.48 2.69 20.95
N HIS A 30 6.44 1.82 19.95
CA HIS A 30 6.99 2.10 18.63
C HIS A 30 6.27 3.27 17.94
N LEU A 31 4.95 3.28 17.95
CA LEU A 31 4.15 4.37 17.35
C LEU A 31 4.46 5.71 18.01
N ALA A 32 4.54 5.76 19.35
CA ALA A 32 4.89 6.97 20.09
C ALA A 32 6.31 7.48 19.73
N TRP A 33 7.25 6.56 19.57
CA TRP A 33 8.61 6.89 19.16
C TRP A 33 8.68 7.40 17.72
N MET A 34 7.99 6.76 16.81
CA MET A 34 7.99 7.15 15.37
C MET A 34 7.35 8.52 15.17
N GLU A 35 6.24 8.81 15.83
CA GLU A 35 5.50 10.06 15.64
C GLU A 35 6.14 11.27 16.32
N ARG A 36 6.61 11.12 17.56
CA ARG A 36 7.02 12.26 18.40
C ARG A 36 8.36 12.07 19.09
N ARG A 37 9.12 11.00 18.75
CA ARG A 37 10.38 10.62 19.45
C ARG A 37 10.21 10.47 20.96
N GLU A 38 9.01 10.12 21.40
CA GLU A 38 8.66 10.00 22.81
C GLU A 38 8.76 8.55 23.29
N ARG A 39 9.45 8.35 24.43
CA ARG A 39 9.48 7.04 25.08
C ARG A 39 8.28 6.92 26.02
N VAL A 40 7.38 5.98 25.75
CA VAL A 40 6.23 5.69 26.60
C VAL A 40 6.46 4.39 27.38
N GLY A 41 6.19 4.41 28.67
CA GLY A 41 6.39 3.25 29.56
C GLY A 41 5.21 2.29 29.57
N VAL A 42 4.69 1.89 28.39
CA VAL A 42 3.61 0.90 28.29
C VAL A 42 4.17 -0.52 28.31
N ASN A 43 3.46 -1.44 28.98
CA ASN A 43 3.82 -2.85 29.08
C ASN A 43 2.57 -3.74 29.09
N ALA A 44 2.75 -5.06 28.99
CA ALA A 44 1.68 -6.04 28.93
C ALA A 44 0.73 -5.98 30.14
N ASP A 45 1.25 -5.72 31.36
CA ASP A 45 0.44 -5.60 32.57
C ASP A 45 -0.49 -4.37 32.51
N MET A 46 -0.02 -3.26 31.95
CA MET A 46 -0.86 -2.08 31.70
C MET A 46 -1.98 -2.39 30.71
N VAL A 47 -1.66 -3.05 29.62
CA VAL A 47 -2.66 -3.49 28.62
C VAL A 47 -3.69 -4.41 29.25
N ALA A 48 -3.24 -5.40 30.03
CA ALA A 48 -4.13 -6.31 30.76
C ALA A 48 -5.07 -5.58 31.75
N LYS A 49 -4.58 -4.53 32.42
CA LYS A 49 -5.40 -3.71 33.34
C LYS A 49 -6.42 -2.87 32.57
N TRP A 50 -6.07 -2.35 31.40
CA TRP A 50 -7.00 -1.63 30.53
C TRP A 50 -8.11 -2.54 30.00
N GLU A 51 -7.76 -3.73 29.51
CA GLU A 51 -8.73 -4.71 28.99
C GLU A 51 -9.74 -5.20 30.04
N ARG A 52 -9.31 -5.27 31.29
CA ARG A 52 -10.21 -5.64 32.43
C ARG A 52 -10.98 -4.45 32.98
N GLY A 53 -10.72 -3.24 32.54
CA GLY A 53 -11.30 -2.04 33.11
C GLY A 53 -10.77 -1.69 34.50
N ALA A 54 -9.71 -2.39 34.97
CA ALA A 54 -9.12 -2.18 36.30
C ALA A 54 -8.32 -0.85 36.38
N LYS A 55 -7.96 -0.26 35.23
CA LYS A 55 -7.31 1.04 35.15
C LYS A 55 -7.85 1.78 33.92
N GLY A 56 -8.17 3.06 34.08
CA GLY A 56 -8.58 3.93 32.97
C GLY A 56 -7.44 4.15 31.98
N ILE A 57 -7.77 4.27 30.71
CA ILE A 57 -6.84 4.59 29.65
C ILE A 57 -6.64 6.10 29.62
N GLY A 58 -5.44 6.58 29.97
CA GLY A 58 -5.10 8.00 29.94
C GLY A 58 -5.22 8.61 28.53
N PRO A 59 -5.42 9.95 28.43
CA PRO A 59 -5.67 10.62 27.16
C PRO A 59 -4.61 10.30 26.09
N ARG A 60 -3.35 10.24 26.49
CA ARG A 60 -2.21 9.93 25.64
C ARG A 60 -2.29 8.53 25.01
N TYR A 61 -2.53 7.52 25.83
CA TYR A 61 -2.67 6.14 25.36
C TYR A 61 -3.97 5.91 24.60
N ARG A 62 -5.02 6.66 24.90
CA ARG A 62 -6.27 6.66 24.15
C ARG A 62 -6.03 7.13 22.72
N GLU A 63 -5.30 8.24 22.54
CA GLU A 63 -4.92 8.75 21.24
C GLU A 63 -4.10 7.72 20.45
N LEU A 64 -3.06 7.13 21.05
CA LEU A 64 -2.22 6.11 20.43
C LEU A 64 -3.02 4.84 20.05
N LEU A 65 -3.92 4.39 20.92
CA LEU A 65 -4.79 3.24 20.64
C LEU A 65 -5.75 3.52 19.49
N CYS A 66 -6.41 4.70 19.49
CA CYS A 66 -7.29 5.09 18.39
C CYS A 66 -6.55 5.12 17.05
N ARG A 67 -5.31 5.62 17.03
CA ARG A 67 -4.47 5.63 15.82
C ARG A 67 -4.00 4.24 15.43
N LEU A 68 -3.57 3.43 16.40
CA LEU A 68 -3.06 2.08 16.15
C LEU A 68 -4.14 1.15 15.58
N PHE A 69 -5.36 1.25 16.08
CA PHE A 69 -6.49 0.43 15.63
C PHE A 69 -7.36 1.11 14.56
N GLY A 70 -7.11 2.38 14.23
CA GLY A 70 -7.93 3.14 13.26
C GLY A 70 -9.38 3.35 13.71
N VAL A 71 -9.64 3.39 15.01
CA VAL A 71 -10.97 3.51 15.60
C VAL A 71 -11.16 4.83 16.34
N THR A 72 -12.42 5.26 16.48
CA THR A 72 -12.75 6.41 17.32
C THR A 72 -12.74 6.03 18.81
N PRO A 73 -12.63 7.00 19.75
CA PRO A 73 -12.75 6.74 21.19
C PRO A 73 -14.06 6.03 21.56
N ASP A 74 -15.16 6.34 20.89
CA ASP A 74 -16.46 5.72 21.12
C ASP A 74 -16.48 4.25 20.66
N GLN A 75 -15.82 3.94 19.54
CA GLN A 75 -15.64 2.57 19.05
C GLN A 75 -14.73 1.72 19.95
N LEU A 76 -13.81 2.38 20.68
CA LEU A 76 -13.01 1.73 21.74
C LEU A 76 -13.82 1.50 23.04
N GLY A 77 -15.08 1.96 23.14
CA GLY A 77 -15.88 1.87 24.34
C GLY A 77 -15.45 2.84 25.45
N LEU A 78 -14.85 3.99 25.08
CA LEU A 78 -14.38 4.98 26.04
C LEU A 78 -15.27 6.22 25.98
N LYS A 79 -16.16 6.39 26.97
CA LYS A 79 -17.02 7.61 27.06
C LYS A 79 -16.16 8.87 27.23
N ASN A 80 -16.49 9.89 26.46
CA ASN A 80 -15.88 11.21 26.60
C ASN A 80 -16.34 11.88 27.90
N THR A 81 -15.52 11.84 28.93
CA THR A 81 -15.61 12.76 30.06
C THR A 81 -14.58 13.86 29.82
N SER A 82 -14.96 14.90 29.15
CA SER A 82 -14.55 16.31 29.33
C SER A 82 -14.77 17.09 28.05
N ALA A 83 -15.61 18.09 28.16
CA ALA A 83 -15.60 19.24 27.28
C ALA A 83 -14.35 20.08 27.55
N VAL A 84 -13.89 20.78 26.48
CA VAL A 84 -12.96 21.93 26.46
C VAL A 84 -11.46 21.59 26.59
N THR A 85 -10.78 21.60 25.52
CA THR A 85 -9.83 22.63 25.00
C THR A 85 -9.20 22.12 23.71
N GLY A 86 -9.15 22.99 22.72
CA GLY A 86 -8.64 22.74 21.38
C GLY A 86 -7.22 22.17 21.38
N GLY A 87 -7.11 21.00 20.82
CA GLY A 87 -5.89 20.33 20.45
C GLY A 87 -6.08 19.88 19.00
N THR A 88 -5.36 20.52 18.13
CA THR A 88 -5.25 20.34 16.70
C THR A 88 -5.42 18.86 16.32
N ARG A 89 -6.63 18.50 15.81
CA ARG A 89 -6.72 17.44 14.82
C ARG A 89 -5.70 17.81 13.76
N SER A 90 -4.87 16.87 13.35
CA SER A 90 -4.27 16.91 12.03
C SER A 90 -5.47 16.83 11.08
N ARG A 91 -6.10 17.96 10.85
CA ARG A 91 -6.94 18.19 9.69
C ARG A 91 -5.98 18.02 8.53
N ILE A 92 -6.25 17.06 7.68
CA ILE A 92 -6.05 17.33 6.27
C ILE A 92 -6.78 18.66 6.12
N ASP A 93 -6.02 19.71 5.87
CA ASP A 93 -6.53 21.05 5.68
C ASP A 93 -7.70 20.92 4.69
N ASP A 94 -8.84 21.55 5.02
CA ASP A 94 -10.03 21.47 4.17
C ASP A 94 -9.69 21.86 2.72
N GLN A 95 -8.69 22.75 2.52
CA GLN A 95 -8.15 23.09 1.21
C GLN A 95 -7.41 21.93 0.54
N SER A 96 -6.62 21.15 1.28
CA SER A 96 -5.92 19.98 0.72
C SER A 96 -6.89 18.87 0.35
N LEU A 97 -7.97 18.69 1.13
CA LEU A 97 -9.00 17.71 0.83
C LEU A 97 -9.86 18.14 -0.38
N VAL A 98 -10.20 19.44 -0.47
CA VAL A 98 -10.87 20.00 -1.65
C VAL A 98 -10.00 19.86 -2.89
N ALA A 99 -8.73 20.19 -2.81
CA ALA A 99 -7.78 20.02 -3.92
C ALA A 99 -7.65 18.56 -4.38
N MET A 100 -7.62 17.59 -3.44
CA MET A 100 -7.64 16.15 -3.78
C MET A 100 -8.92 15.76 -4.52
N LEU A 101 -10.08 16.26 -4.10
CA LEU A 101 -11.35 15.96 -4.73
C LEU A 101 -11.50 16.64 -6.09
N ASP A 102 -10.96 17.85 -6.25
CA ASP A 102 -10.92 18.56 -7.54
C ASP A 102 -9.96 17.86 -8.51
N ASN A 103 -8.82 17.37 -8.05
CA ASN A 103 -7.92 16.53 -8.85
C ASN A 103 -8.59 15.21 -9.25
N ALA A 104 -9.34 14.57 -8.35
CA ALA A 104 -10.11 13.37 -8.67
C ALA A 104 -11.21 13.68 -9.73
N ALA A 105 -11.87 14.83 -9.66
CA ALA A 105 -12.83 15.29 -10.67
C ALA A 105 -12.14 15.59 -12.02
N GLY A 106 -10.95 16.18 -12.00
CA GLY A 106 -10.11 16.39 -13.21
C GLY A 106 -9.67 15.10 -13.89
N LEU A 107 -9.32 14.07 -13.09
CA LEU A 107 -9.05 12.72 -13.60
C LEU A 107 -10.29 12.12 -14.29
N LEU A 108 -11.48 12.39 -13.79
CA LEU A 108 -12.75 11.99 -14.41
C LEU A 108 -12.94 12.58 -15.79
N ASP A 109 -12.66 13.86 -15.93
CA ASP A 109 -12.77 14.52 -17.23
C ASP A 109 -11.73 13.99 -18.22
N GLN A 110 -10.51 13.63 -17.76
CA GLN A 110 -9.49 12.97 -18.59
C GLN A 110 -9.93 11.57 -19.02
N LEU A 111 -10.58 10.80 -18.14
CA LEU A 111 -11.16 9.49 -18.48
C LEU A 111 -12.25 9.62 -19.55
N GLY A 112 -13.06 10.68 -19.50
CA GLY A 112 -14.10 10.97 -20.49
C GLY A 112 -13.56 11.47 -21.84
N THR A 113 -12.42 12.16 -21.86
CA THR A 113 -11.84 12.76 -23.07
C THR A 113 -10.87 11.83 -23.83
N ALA A 114 -10.40 10.76 -23.20
CA ALA A 114 -9.40 9.84 -23.80
C ALA A 114 -9.96 8.88 -24.88
N GLY A 115 -11.06 9.25 -25.53
CA GLY A 115 -11.53 8.60 -26.77
C GLY A 115 -12.08 7.17 -26.62
N THR A 116 -12.33 6.72 -25.42
CA THR A 116 -12.99 5.44 -25.16
C THR A 116 -14.31 5.70 -24.48
N ALA A 117 -15.37 5.22 -25.08
CA ALA A 117 -16.75 5.39 -24.64
C ALA A 117 -17.00 4.65 -23.31
N LEU A 118 -16.59 5.27 -22.19
CA LEU A 118 -17.28 4.98 -20.94
C LEU A 118 -18.73 5.42 -21.17
N ALA A 119 -19.66 4.51 -20.95
CA ALA A 119 -21.06 4.82 -21.09
C ALA A 119 -21.41 6.05 -20.22
N PRO A 120 -22.11 7.07 -20.71
CA PRO A 120 -22.36 8.31 -19.98
C PRO A 120 -22.96 8.11 -18.58
N HIS A 121 -23.75 7.04 -18.38
CA HIS A 121 -24.33 6.69 -17.09
C HIS A 121 -23.29 6.24 -16.07
N MET A 122 -22.19 5.60 -16.51
CA MET A 122 -21.08 5.18 -15.65
C MET A 122 -20.28 6.37 -15.14
N LEU A 123 -19.94 7.30 -16.03
CA LEU A 123 -19.26 8.53 -15.67
C LEU A 123 -20.11 9.33 -14.66
N HIS A 124 -21.43 9.30 -14.83
CA HIS A 124 -22.38 9.97 -13.93
C HIS A 124 -22.44 9.30 -12.57
N ALA A 125 -22.64 7.97 -12.53
CA ALA A 125 -22.68 7.19 -11.29
C ALA A 125 -21.39 7.36 -10.47
N TRP A 126 -20.27 7.46 -11.14
CA TRP A 126 -19.00 7.63 -10.51
C TRP A 126 -18.76 9.07 -10.01
N LYS A 127 -19.14 10.11 -10.78
CA LYS A 127 -19.19 11.51 -10.32
C LYS A 127 -20.10 11.65 -9.08
N ASP A 128 -21.23 10.97 -9.07
CA ASP A 128 -22.15 10.95 -7.93
C ASP A 128 -21.53 10.25 -6.70
N ALA A 129 -20.78 9.17 -6.87
CA ALA A 129 -20.09 8.49 -5.78
C ALA A 129 -19.00 9.38 -5.14
N VAL A 130 -18.22 10.11 -5.95
CA VAL A 130 -17.24 11.10 -5.47
C VAL A 130 -17.95 12.25 -4.75
N THR A 131 -19.06 12.76 -5.30
CA THR A 131 -19.85 13.83 -4.71
C THR A 131 -20.48 13.40 -3.38
N THR A 132 -21.05 12.19 -3.31
CA THR A 132 -21.61 11.62 -2.07
C THR A 132 -20.54 11.53 -0.98
N ARG A 133 -19.32 11.14 -1.31
CA ARG A 133 -18.21 11.10 -0.36
C ARG A 133 -17.81 12.51 0.11
N ARG A 134 -17.83 13.52 -0.77
CA ARG A 134 -17.65 14.95 -0.36
C ARG A 134 -18.69 15.37 0.67
N THR A 135 -19.97 15.00 0.45
CA THR A 135 -21.08 15.29 1.36
C THR A 135 -20.92 14.58 2.71
N MET A 136 -20.57 13.28 2.70
CA MET A 136 -20.31 12.52 3.92
C MET A 136 -19.15 13.08 4.76
N LEU A 137 -18.18 13.71 4.11
CA LEU A 137 -17.05 14.37 4.78
C LEU A 137 -17.40 15.79 5.29
N GLY A 138 -18.64 16.24 5.11
CA GLY A 138 -19.09 17.55 5.54
C GLY A 138 -18.57 18.72 4.70
N LEU A 139 -18.09 18.44 3.49
CA LEU A 139 -17.51 19.45 2.57
C LEU A 139 -18.52 20.06 1.62
N LEU A 140 -19.74 19.52 1.58
CA LEU A 140 -20.86 20.03 0.78
C LEU A 140 -22.11 20.11 1.64
N ASP A 141 -23.05 20.98 1.25
CA ASP A 141 -24.35 21.13 1.91
C ASP A 141 -25.10 19.79 1.96
N PRO A 142 -25.48 19.30 3.15
CA PRO A 142 -26.18 18.03 3.30
C PRO A 142 -27.55 17.98 2.60
N SER A 143 -28.11 19.12 2.15
CA SER A 143 -29.36 19.17 1.38
C SER A 143 -29.22 18.68 -0.08
N ALA A 144 -27.98 18.45 -0.55
CA ALA A 144 -27.65 18.00 -1.90
C ALA A 144 -27.56 16.49 -2.09
N THR A 145 -27.93 15.66 -1.10
CA THR A 145 -27.94 14.21 -1.24
C THR A 145 -29.05 13.75 -2.19
N ASP A 146 -28.67 13.39 -3.40
CA ASP A 146 -29.60 12.81 -4.39
C ASP A 146 -29.71 11.29 -4.19
N PRO A 147 -30.88 10.77 -3.75
CA PRO A 147 -31.11 9.32 -3.64
C PRO A 147 -31.02 8.58 -4.98
N VAL A 148 -31.00 9.30 -6.11
CA VAL A 148 -30.90 8.76 -7.48
C VAL A 148 -29.48 8.24 -7.78
N GLY A 149 -28.42 8.71 -7.10
CA GLY A 149 -27.04 8.26 -7.31
C GLY A 149 -26.84 6.77 -6.98
N HIS A 150 -27.45 6.30 -5.89
CA HIS A 150 -27.38 4.88 -5.51
C HIS A 150 -28.15 3.97 -6.50
N ALA A 151 -29.26 4.45 -7.06
CA ALA A 151 -29.99 3.69 -8.07
C ALA A 151 -29.24 3.58 -9.41
N ARG A 152 -28.38 4.56 -9.75
CA ARG A 152 -27.55 4.54 -10.96
C ARG A 152 -26.31 3.66 -10.84
N ALA A 153 -25.71 3.54 -9.67
CA ALA A 153 -24.61 2.58 -9.42
C ALA A 153 -25.07 1.15 -9.63
N ALA A 154 -26.33 0.82 -9.33
CA ALA A 154 -26.93 -0.49 -9.57
C ALA A 154 -27.11 -0.82 -11.08
N THR A 155 -27.04 0.16 -11.98
CA THR A 155 -27.21 -0.04 -13.44
C THR A 155 -25.88 -0.23 -14.18
N ALA A 156 -24.74 -0.05 -13.52
CA ALA A 156 -23.45 -0.26 -14.13
C ALA A 156 -23.24 -1.73 -14.54
N THR A 157 -22.95 -1.96 -15.81
CA THR A 157 -22.63 -3.31 -16.26
C THR A 157 -21.26 -3.75 -15.74
N VAL A 158 -21.04 -5.06 -15.63
CA VAL A 158 -19.72 -5.56 -15.22
C VAL A 158 -18.63 -5.17 -16.21
N ALA A 159 -18.93 -5.07 -17.50
CA ALA A 159 -18.00 -4.65 -18.54
C ALA A 159 -17.56 -3.18 -18.35
N ASP A 160 -18.47 -2.30 -17.91
CA ASP A 160 -18.14 -0.92 -17.60
C ASP A 160 -17.18 -0.81 -16.41
N LEU A 161 -17.39 -1.63 -15.37
CA LEU A 161 -16.51 -1.71 -14.20
C LEU A 161 -15.12 -2.22 -14.57
N GLU A 162 -15.03 -3.27 -15.38
CA GLU A 162 -13.79 -3.83 -15.89
C GLU A 162 -13.01 -2.78 -16.71
N GLN A 163 -13.69 -2.09 -17.63
CA GLN A 163 -13.07 -1.04 -18.44
C GLN A 163 -12.54 0.13 -17.57
N LEU A 164 -13.27 0.49 -16.52
CA LEU A 164 -12.84 1.53 -15.60
C LEU A 164 -11.59 1.10 -14.81
N ALA A 165 -11.50 -0.16 -14.38
CA ALA A 165 -10.32 -0.71 -13.72
C ALA A 165 -9.08 -0.66 -14.65
N GLU A 166 -9.23 -1.03 -15.92
CA GLU A 166 -8.14 -0.92 -16.91
C GLU A 166 -7.64 0.54 -17.04
N ARG A 167 -8.54 1.53 -16.97
CA ARG A 167 -8.16 2.95 -17.02
C ARG A 167 -7.35 3.37 -15.81
N TYR A 168 -7.71 2.93 -14.61
CA TYR A 168 -6.91 3.21 -13.43
C TYR A 168 -5.50 2.63 -13.53
N HIS A 169 -5.36 1.41 -14.05
CA HIS A 169 -4.05 0.82 -14.30
C HIS A 169 -3.23 1.65 -15.29
N ALA A 170 -3.84 2.14 -16.38
CA ALA A 170 -3.17 3.01 -17.34
C ALA A 170 -2.73 4.35 -16.73
N LEU A 171 -3.48 4.89 -15.77
CA LEU A 171 -3.18 6.16 -15.10
C LEU A 171 -2.19 6.01 -13.94
N TYR A 172 -1.97 4.79 -13.43
CA TYR A 172 -1.17 4.54 -12.23
C TYR A 172 0.21 5.20 -12.25
N GLU A 173 0.87 5.24 -13.40
CA GLU A 173 2.22 5.81 -13.52
C GLU A 173 2.25 7.34 -13.70
N SER A 174 1.14 7.96 -14.08
CA SER A 174 1.08 9.39 -14.43
C SER A 174 0.24 10.24 -13.49
N ALA A 175 -0.75 9.63 -12.82
CA ALA A 175 -1.66 10.36 -11.96
C ALA A 175 -1.07 10.58 -10.55
N ASP A 176 -1.56 11.62 -9.88
CA ASP A 176 -1.32 11.81 -8.44
C ASP A 176 -1.92 10.64 -7.65
N PRO A 177 -1.12 9.96 -6.80
CA PRO A 177 -1.60 8.77 -6.08
C PRO A 177 -2.78 9.03 -5.15
N ALA A 178 -2.87 10.20 -4.53
CA ALA A 178 -3.96 10.51 -3.60
C ALA A 178 -5.27 10.73 -4.35
N ALA A 179 -5.22 11.45 -5.47
CA ALA A 179 -6.37 11.65 -6.34
C ALA A 179 -6.84 10.33 -6.96
N LEU A 180 -5.88 9.50 -7.44
CA LEU A 180 -6.19 8.20 -8.00
C LEU A 180 -6.79 7.26 -6.94
N LEU A 181 -6.25 7.22 -5.71
CA LEU A 181 -6.81 6.44 -4.61
C LEU A 181 -8.25 6.85 -4.29
N THR A 182 -8.54 8.15 -4.30
CA THR A 182 -9.91 8.65 -4.09
C THR A 182 -10.87 8.07 -5.13
N SER A 183 -10.46 8.06 -6.38
CA SER A 183 -11.23 7.53 -7.50
C SER A 183 -11.41 6.01 -7.41
N VAL A 184 -10.33 5.28 -7.15
CA VAL A 184 -10.36 3.82 -7.00
C VAL A 184 -11.20 3.41 -5.79
N THR A 185 -11.15 4.17 -4.68
CA THR A 185 -12.00 3.91 -3.50
C THR A 185 -13.49 4.09 -3.82
N ALA A 186 -13.85 5.10 -4.61
CA ALA A 186 -15.23 5.26 -5.07
C ALA A 186 -15.69 4.08 -5.92
N HIS A 187 -14.82 3.55 -6.80
CA HIS A 187 -15.10 2.33 -7.56
C HIS A 187 -15.26 1.10 -6.64
N VAL A 188 -14.40 0.92 -5.65
CA VAL A 188 -14.54 -0.17 -4.66
C VAL A 188 -15.92 -0.15 -4.01
N HIS A 189 -16.39 1.02 -3.55
CA HIS A 189 -17.72 1.14 -2.96
C HIS A 189 -18.82 0.81 -3.97
N MET A 190 -18.73 1.33 -5.19
CA MET A 190 -19.70 1.08 -6.25
C MET A 190 -19.77 -0.43 -6.60
N ALA A 191 -18.63 -1.10 -6.70
CA ALA A 191 -18.56 -2.54 -6.97
C ALA A 191 -19.14 -3.37 -5.81
N GLN A 192 -18.89 -2.97 -4.55
CA GLN A 192 -19.50 -3.59 -3.38
C GLN A 192 -21.02 -3.42 -3.35
N ASP A 193 -21.52 -2.21 -3.65
CA ASP A 193 -22.96 -1.96 -3.69
C ASP A 193 -23.63 -2.75 -4.81
N ALA A 194 -23.00 -2.84 -5.98
CA ALA A 194 -23.51 -3.65 -7.09
C ALA A 194 -23.64 -5.14 -6.74
N LEU A 195 -22.74 -5.68 -5.91
CA LEU A 195 -22.83 -7.09 -5.47
C LEU A 195 -24.00 -7.42 -4.53
N ARG A 196 -24.69 -6.39 -4.00
CA ARG A 196 -25.88 -6.57 -3.15
C ARG A 196 -27.14 -6.92 -3.94
N HIS A 197 -27.11 -6.77 -5.26
CA HIS A 197 -28.23 -7.09 -6.14
C HIS A 197 -28.12 -8.51 -6.67
N ASP A 198 -29.25 -9.06 -7.16
CA ASP A 198 -29.26 -10.36 -7.77
C ASP A 198 -28.53 -10.37 -9.12
N HIS A 199 -27.63 -11.34 -9.29
CA HIS A 199 -26.82 -11.54 -10.49
C HIS A 199 -26.78 -13.01 -10.86
N SER A 200 -26.54 -13.31 -12.13
CA SER A 200 -26.14 -14.66 -12.53
C SER A 200 -24.81 -15.03 -11.88
N ALA A 201 -24.55 -16.33 -11.72
CA ALA A 201 -23.31 -16.82 -11.12
C ALA A 201 -22.05 -16.29 -11.84
N ASP A 202 -22.08 -16.22 -13.17
CA ASP A 202 -20.96 -15.70 -13.97
C ASP A 202 -20.79 -14.21 -13.81
N GLU A 203 -21.86 -13.43 -13.80
CA GLU A 203 -21.80 -12.00 -13.58
C GLU A 203 -21.29 -11.67 -12.17
N ARG A 204 -21.79 -12.39 -11.15
CA ARG A 204 -21.30 -12.26 -9.77
C ARG A 204 -19.80 -12.54 -9.69
N ARG A 205 -19.34 -13.61 -10.33
CA ARG A 205 -17.91 -13.96 -10.36
C ARG A 205 -17.06 -12.84 -11.01
N ARG A 206 -17.49 -12.31 -12.15
CA ARG A 206 -16.80 -11.19 -12.81
C ARG A 206 -16.77 -9.93 -11.95
N ARG A 207 -17.87 -9.60 -11.25
CA ARG A 207 -17.93 -8.46 -10.33
C ARG A 207 -16.99 -8.63 -9.14
N LEU A 208 -16.91 -9.84 -8.56
CA LEU A 208 -15.98 -10.16 -7.48
C LEU A 208 -14.52 -10.04 -7.95
N ARG A 209 -14.19 -10.52 -9.15
CA ARG A 209 -12.87 -10.36 -9.75
C ARG A 209 -12.51 -8.89 -9.94
N ASN A 210 -13.40 -8.09 -10.48
CA ASN A 210 -13.21 -6.66 -10.63
C ASN A 210 -12.98 -5.97 -9.27
N LEU A 211 -13.78 -6.30 -8.27
CA LEU A 211 -13.61 -5.76 -6.91
C LEU A 211 -12.26 -6.16 -6.31
N ALA A 212 -11.82 -7.40 -6.47
CA ALA A 212 -10.50 -7.85 -6.00
C ALA A 212 -9.38 -7.06 -6.69
N GLU A 213 -9.46 -6.87 -8.00
CA GLU A 213 -8.49 -6.15 -8.80
C GLU A 213 -8.34 -4.68 -8.37
N VAL A 214 -9.46 -3.96 -8.24
CA VAL A 214 -9.42 -2.56 -7.81
C VAL A 214 -9.05 -2.42 -6.32
N ALA A 215 -9.36 -3.39 -5.48
CA ALA A 215 -8.91 -3.42 -4.10
C ALA A 215 -7.39 -3.65 -4.00
N ILE A 216 -6.78 -4.49 -4.84
CA ILE A 216 -5.33 -4.62 -4.94
C ILE A 216 -4.69 -3.27 -5.32
N LEU A 217 -5.25 -2.59 -6.32
CA LEU A 217 -4.75 -1.29 -6.75
C LEU A 217 -4.88 -0.23 -5.64
N ALA A 218 -6.02 -0.18 -4.93
CA ALA A 218 -6.22 0.70 -3.79
C ALA A 218 -5.22 0.41 -2.67
N GLY A 219 -4.94 -0.87 -2.40
CA GLY A 219 -3.95 -1.30 -1.42
C GLY A 219 -2.54 -0.83 -1.77
N ARG A 220 -2.14 -0.93 -3.04
CA ARG A 220 -0.85 -0.43 -3.54
C ARG A 220 -0.74 1.08 -3.40
N LEU A 221 -1.73 1.82 -3.87
CA LEU A 221 -1.77 3.28 -3.74
C LEU A 221 -1.68 3.72 -2.27
N ALA A 222 -2.42 3.06 -1.39
CA ALA A 222 -2.41 3.40 0.03
C ALA A 222 -1.07 3.05 0.70
N ALA A 223 -0.57 1.81 0.54
CA ALA A 223 0.60 1.33 1.26
C ALA A 223 1.91 1.73 0.59
N GLU A 224 2.05 1.50 -0.73
CA GLU A 224 3.32 1.67 -1.43
C GLU A 224 3.57 3.14 -1.79
N ASP A 225 2.53 3.86 -2.27
CA ASP A 225 2.67 5.24 -2.74
C ASP A 225 2.49 6.25 -1.60
N LEU A 226 1.46 6.09 -0.76
CA LEU A 226 1.11 7.06 0.29
C LEU A 226 1.60 6.67 1.69
N GLY A 227 2.21 5.50 1.85
CA GLY A 227 2.76 5.03 3.14
C GLY A 227 1.71 4.71 4.20
N ASN A 228 0.44 4.56 3.82
CA ASN A 228 -0.66 4.20 4.73
C ASN A 228 -0.83 2.68 4.79
N ALA A 229 0.01 2.03 5.59
CA ALA A 229 0.03 0.58 5.75
C ALA A 229 -1.31 0.01 6.26
N MET A 230 -2.02 0.74 7.13
CA MET A 230 -3.31 0.28 7.68
C MET A 230 -4.39 0.21 6.60
N SER A 231 -4.54 1.27 5.81
CA SER A 231 -5.47 1.26 4.67
C SER A 231 -5.06 0.20 3.65
N GLY A 232 -3.75 0.04 3.40
CA GLY A 232 -3.23 -1.01 2.51
C GLY A 232 -3.65 -2.41 2.95
N ARG A 233 -3.50 -2.74 4.24
CA ARG A 233 -3.96 -4.03 4.79
C ARG A 233 -5.46 -4.25 4.60
N ALA A 234 -6.26 -3.23 4.89
CA ALA A 234 -7.72 -3.35 4.74
C ALA A 234 -8.12 -3.64 3.27
N TYR A 235 -7.48 -2.98 2.32
CA TYR A 235 -7.73 -3.24 0.90
C TYR A 235 -7.22 -4.62 0.46
N TYR A 236 -6.04 -5.07 0.92
CA TYR A 236 -5.55 -6.41 0.59
C TYR A 236 -6.40 -7.52 1.23
N SER A 237 -6.95 -7.30 2.44
CA SER A 237 -7.92 -8.23 3.04
C SER A 237 -9.19 -8.32 2.19
N LEU A 238 -9.77 -7.19 1.77
CA LEU A 238 -10.91 -7.16 0.87
C LEU A 238 -10.61 -7.89 -0.45
N ALA A 239 -9.43 -7.66 -1.03
CA ALA A 239 -9.00 -8.32 -2.26
C ALA A 239 -8.91 -9.84 -2.09
N LEU A 240 -8.35 -10.32 -0.97
CA LEU A 240 -8.25 -11.74 -0.67
C LEU A 240 -9.62 -12.40 -0.51
N ASP A 241 -10.53 -11.76 0.21
CA ASP A 241 -11.88 -12.30 0.44
C ASP A 241 -12.65 -12.41 -0.88
N THR A 242 -12.60 -11.36 -1.70
CA THR A 242 -13.32 -11.31 -2.96
C THR A 242 -12.69 -12.19 -4.05
N ALA A 243 -11.36 -12.32 -4.11
CA ALA A 243 -10.68 -13.23 -5.03
C ALA A 243 -10.98 -14.70 -4.71
N ARG A 244 -11.01 -15.07 -3.42
CA ARG A 244 -11.40 -16.41 -2.97
C ARG A 244 -12.86 -16.71 -3.30
N GLU A 245 -13.77 -15.77 -3.05
CA GLU A 245 -15.20 -15.94 -3.39
C GLU A 245 -15.39 -16.08 -4.91
N ALA A 246 -14.59 -15.38 -5.71
CA ALA A 246 -14.55 -15.49 -7.16
C ALA A 246 -13.91 -16.80 -7.66
N ALA A 247 -13.28 -17.58 -6.78
CA ALA A 247 -12.45 -18.74 -7.11
C ALA A 247 -11.35 -18.38 -8.15
N ASP A 248 -10.70 -17.19 -7.98
CA ASP A 248 -9.64 -16.72 -8.86
C ASP A 248 -8.28 -16.90 -8.19
N ASP A 249 -7.59 -17.98 -8.54
CA ASP A 249 -6.28 -18.32 -8.00
C ASP A 249 -5.22 -17.25 -8.31
N GLN A 250 -5.28 -16.63 -9.50
CA GLN A 250 -4.29 -15.62 -9.89
C GLN A 250 -4.42 -14.36 -9.05
N LEU A 251 -5.64 -13.84 -8.89
CA LEU A 251 -5.87 -12.66 -8.02
C LEU A 251 -5.58 -12.98 -6.56
N THR A 252 -5.90 -14.19 -6.09
CA THR A 252 -5.55 -14.64 -4.75
C THR A 252 -4.04 -14.65 -4.54
N ALA A 253 -3.26 -15.18 -5.48
CA ALA A 253 -1.80 -15.18 -5.43
C ALA A 253 -1.22 -13.76 -5.44
N ILE A 254 -1.75 -12.86 -6.28
CA ILE A 254 -1.31 -11.47 -6.38
C ILE A 254 -1.60 -10.72 -5.08
N ALA A 255 -2.81 -10.85 -4.53
CA ALA A 255 -3.18 -10.19 -3.28
C ALA A 255 -2.33 -10.65 -2.10
N HIS A 256 -2.05 -11.96 -1.97
CA HIS A 256 -1.13 -12.51 -0.99
C HIS A 256 0.30 -11.98 -1.19
N GLY A 257 0.79 -11.88 -2.41
CA GLY A 257 2.12 -11.33 -2.71
C GLY A 257 2.27 -9.87 -2.23
N HIS A 258 1.27 -9.02 -2.47
CA HIS A 258 1.28 -7.65 -1.97
C HIS A 258 1.14 -7.58 -0.44
N ALA A 259 0.30 -8.42 0.16
CA ALA A 259 0.20 -8.53 1.61
C ALA A 259 1.53 -8.96 2.24
N ALA A 260 2.26 -9.88 1.60
CA ALA A 260 3.59 -10.30 2.01
C ALA A 260 4.61 -9.15 1.96
N GLN A 261 4.62 -8.37 0.88
CA GLN A 261 5.49 -7.19 0.77
C GLN A 261 5.21 -6.18 1.87
N LEU A 262 3.93 -5.90 2.12
CA LEU A 262 3.53 -4.98 3.18
C LEU A 262 3.97 -5.49 4.57
N ALA A 263 3.71 -6.76 4.87
CA ALA A 263 4.12 -7.37 6.13
C ALA A 263 5.66 -7.34 6.31
N ALA A 264 6.42 -7.57 5.24
CA ALA A 264 7.88 -7.49 5.26
C ALA A 264 8.36 -6.05 5.54
N HIS A 265 7.76 -5.03 4.93
CA HIS A 265 8.07 -3.62 5.20
C HIS A 265 7.78 -3.23 6.66
N GLU A 266 6.84 -3.89 7.31
CA GLU A 266 6.51 -3.70 8.74
C GLU A 266 7.38 -4.56 9.68
N GLY A 267 8.32 -5.34 9.15
CA GLY A 267 9.17 -6.25 9.93
C GLY A 267 8.45 -7.54 10.38
N LEU A 268 7.23 -7.79 9.89
CA LEU A 268 6.43 -8.98 10.22
C LEU A 268 6.83 -10.17 9.33
N THR A 269 8.08 -10.60 9.43
CA THR A 269 8.69 -11.54 8.50
C THR A 269 8.00 -12.91 8.46
N THR A 270 7.53 -13.42 9.61
CA THR A 270 6.80 -14.70 9.65
C THR A 270 5.49 -14.60 8.88
N ALA A 271 4.69 -13.56 9.14
CA ALA A 271 3.44 -13.34 8.42
C ALA A 271 3.68 -13.13 6.91
N ALA A 272 4.78 -12.46 6.54
CA ALA A 272 5.15 -12.29 5.14
C ALA A 272 5.43 -13.64 4.45
N LEU A 273 6.17 -14.53 5.10
CA LEU A 273 6.45 -15.87 4.57
C LEU A 273 5.21 -16.77 4.54
N ASP A 274 4.31 -16.66 5.50
CA ASP A 274 3.03 -17.38 5.51
C ASP A 274 2.16 -16.95 4.31
N HIS A 275 2.08 -15.64 4.06
CA HIS A 275 1.41 -15.13 2.85
C HIS A 275 2.04 -15.68 1.57
N LEU A 276 3.37 -15.72 1.47
CA LEU A 276 4.05 -16.24 0.28
C LEU A 276 3.82 -17.74 0.09
N THR A 277 3.80 -18.52 1.18
CA THR A 277 3.49 -19.96 1.10
C THR A 277 2.13 -20.17 0.44
N THR A 278 1.10 -19.47 0.92
CA THR A 278 -0.24 -19.54 0.33
C THR A 278 -0.25 -19.01 -1.11
N ALA A 279 0.45 -17.89 -1.38
CA ALA A 279 0.52 -17.32 -2.72
C ALA A 279 1.12 -18.28 -3.75
N HIS A 280 2.18 -19.02 -3.39
CA HIS A 280 2.80 -20.01 -4.28
C HIS A 280 1.87 -21.18 -4.62
N GLU A 281 1.01 -21.59 -3.70
CA GLU A 281 0.00 -22.64 -3.97
C GLU A 281 -0.96 -22.23 -5.07
N HIS A 282 -1.41 -20.97 -5.06
CA HIS A 282 -2.32 -20.40 -6.05
C HIS A 282 -1.63 -19.97 -7.36
N ALA A 283 -0.31 -19.72 -7.35
CA ALA A 283 0.43 -19.24 -8.53
C ALA A 283 0.95 -20.34 -9.46
N ARG A 284 0.73 -21.62 -9.15
CA ARG A 284 1.35 -22.78 -9.85
C ARG A 284 1.17 -22.78 -11.36
N ALA A 285 0.04 -22.28 -11.85
CA ALA A 285 -0.26 -22.23 -13.28
C ALA A 285 0.19 -20.95 -14.00
N THR A 286 0.80 -20.00 -13.29
CA THR A 286 1.15 -18.68 -13.85
C THR A 286 2.62 -18.34 -13.59
N PRO A 287 3.53 -18.72 -14.51
CA PRO A 287 4.98 -18.56 -14.30
C PRO A 287 5.43 -17.14 -13.95
N VAL A 288 4.82 -16.09 -14.53
CA VAL A 288 5.17 -14.69 -14.23
C VAL A 288 4.86 -14.34 -12.78
N ILE A 289 3.70 -14.77 -12.26
CA ILE A 289 3.32 -14.55 -10.87
C ILE A 289 4.25 -15.35 -9.95
N ALA A 290 4.49 -16.62 -10.26
CA ALA A 290 5.41 -17.47 -9.49
C ALA A 290 6.84 -16.88 -9.42
N SER A 291 7.33 -16.33 -10.54
CA SER A 291 8.62 -15.65 -10.59
C SER A 291 8.67 -14.43 -9.68
N TRP A 292 7.65 -13.59 -9.73
CA TRP A 292 7.55 -12.39 -8.89
C TRP A 292 7.47 -12.75 -7.39
N LEU A 293 6.67 -13.73 -7.01
CA LEU A 293 6.56 -14.20 -5.63
C LEU A 293 7.89 -14.75 -5.10
N ALA A 294 8.61 -15.51 -5.92
CA ALA A 294 9.91 -16.05 -5.56
C ALA A 294 10.96 -14.91 -5.39
N ALA A 295 10.90 -13.84 -6.17
CA ALA A 295 11.76 -12.68 -5.98
C ALA A 295 11.46 -11.93 -4.67
N ILE A 296 10.18 -11.80 -4.28
CA ILE A 296 9.80 -11.26 -2.97
C ILE A 296 10.34 -12.15 -1.84
N GLU A 297 10.16 -13.47 -1.94
CA GLU A 297 10.67 -14.44 -0.96
C GLU A 297 12.18 -14.30 -0.79
N ALA A 298 12.92 -14.20 -1.89
CA ALA A 298 14.37 -14.04 -1.87
C ALA A 298 14.79 -12.81 -1.06
N THR A 299 14.11 -11.66 -1.26
CA THR A 299 14.40 -10.44 -0.50
C THR A 299 14.16 -10.64 1.00
N ILE A 300 13.01 -11.22 1.36
CA ILE A 300 12.65 -11.45 2.78
C ILE A 300 13.61 -12.41 3.45
N ARG A 301 14.03 -13.48 2.75
CA ARG A 301 15.02 -14.46 3.24
C ARG A 301 16.39 -13.83 3.43
N ALA A 302 16.82 -12.99 2.48
CA ALA A 302 18.09 -12.27 2.57
C ALA A 302 18.11 -11.29 3.74
N ASP A 303 17.03 -10.54 3.97
CA ASP A 303 16.90 -9.65 5.12
C ASP A 303 16.98 -10.38 6.48
N ARG A 304 16.63 -11.67 6.52
CA ARG A 304 16.82 -12.54 7.70
C ARG A 304 18.22 -13.13 7.83
N GLY A 305 19.10 -12.90 6.87
CA GLY A 305 20.41 -13.53 6.78
C GLY A 305 20.38 -15.00 6.31
N ASP A 306 19.23 -15.48 5.81
CA ASP A 306 19.11 -16.82 5.23
C ASP A 306 19.50 -16.79 3.75
N HIS A 307 20.81 -16.57 3.52
CA HIS A 307 21.36 -16.37 2.17
C HIS A 307 21.22 -17.59 1.26
N SER A 308 21.22 -18.81 1.83
CA SER A 308 21.02 -20.06 1.06
C SER A 308 19.59 -20.08 0.48
N ALA A 309 18.58 -19.94 1.33
CA ALA A 309 17.19 -19.93 0.91
C ALA A 309 16.87 -18.72 -0.01
N ALA A 310 17.55 -17.59 0.19
CA ALA A 310 17.43 -16.44 -0.71
C ALA A 310 17.92 -16.77 -2.13
N ARG A 311 19.08 -17.42 -2.28
CA ARG A 311 19.62 -17.85 -3.58
C ARG A 311 18.71 -18.88 -4.25
N GLU A 312 18.24 -19.86 -3.53
CA GLU A 312 17.27 -20.84 -4.05
C GLU A 312 15.99 -20.18 -4.56
N ALA A 313 15.50 -19.15 -3.85
CA ALA A 313 14.34 -18.39 -4.27
C ALA A 313 14.64 -17.57 -5.54
N ILE A 314 15.84 -16.97 -5.67
CA ILE A 314 16.28 -16.29 -6.90
C ILE A 314 16.30 -17.27 -8.09
N ASP A 315 16.87 -18.48 -7.90
CA ASP A 315 16.93 -19.48 -8.94
C ASP A 315 15.53 -19.93 -9.38
N ARG A 316 14.62 -20.12 -8.43
CA ARG A 316 13.20 -20.38 -8.74
C ARG A 316 12.55 -19.24 -9.52
N SER A 317 12.83 -17.99 -9.14
CA SER A 317 12.32 -16.79 -9.85
C SER A 317 12.78 -16.79 -11.30
N ARG A 318 14.07 -17.00 -11.55
CA ARG A 318 14.67 -17.07 -12.90
C ARG A 318 14.10 -18.23 -13.73
N ALA A 319 14.01 -19.41 -13.14
CA ALA A 319 13.46 -20.58 -13.81
C ALA A 319 12.00 -20.38 -14.20
N ALA A 320 11.18 -19.80 -13.33
CA ALA A 320 9.80 -19.48 -13.64
C ALA A 320 9.69 -18.39 -14.72
N LEU A 321 10.54 -17.36 -14.67
CA LEU A 321 10.57 -16.31 -15.69
C LEU A 321 10.94 -16.85 -17.09
N SER A 322 11.87 -17.80 -17.17
CA SER A 322 12.26 -18.44 -18.45
C SER A 322 11.12 -19.25 -19.08
N GLN A 323 10.19 -19.72 -18.27
CA GLN A 323 8.97 -20.43 -18.72
C GLN A 323 7.82 -19.47 -19.06
N ALA A 324 7.91 -18.21 -18.65
CA ALA A 324 6.91 -17.21 -18.93
C ALA A 324 6.93 -16.84 -20.41
N GLY A 325 5.88 -17.24 -21.14
CA GLY A 325 5.61 -16.73 -22.48
C GLY A 325 5.34 -15.20 -22.44
N ARG A 326 5.10 -14.59 -23.61
CA ARG A 326 4.80 -13.14 -23.71
C ARG A 326 3.46 -12.70 -23.08
N ALA A 327 2.60 -13.62 -22.70
CA ALA A 327 1.27 -13.33 -22.15
C ALA A 327 1.31 -13.27 -20.62
N ALA A 328 1.30 -12.05 -20.06
CA ALA A 328 0.97 -11.84 -18.65
C ALA A 328 -0.56 -11.66 -18.50
N PRO A 329 -1.18 -12.05 -17.36
CA PRO A 329 -2.58 -11.75 -17.07
C PRO A 329 -2.85 -10.24 -17.14
N THR A 330 -4.04 -9.83 -17.60
CA THR A 330 -4.43 -8.43 -17.80
C THR A 330 -4.24 -7.58 -16.55
N SER A 331 -4.59 -8.07 -15.39
CA SER A 331 -4.42 -7.42 -14.09
C SER A 331 -2.96 -7.31 -13.63
N PHE A 332 -2.04 -7.99 -14.31
CA PHE A 332 -0.62 -8.06 -13.98
C PHE A 332 0.29 -7.41 -15.03
N HIS A 333 -0.28 -6.66 -15.99
CA HIS A 333 0.44 -6.03 -17.11
C HIS A 333 1.61 -5.13 -16.67
N HIS A 334 1.56 -4.58 -15.46
CA HIS A 334 2.62 -3.70 -14.95
C HIS A 334 3.80 -4.45 -14.35
N ARG A 335 3.79 -5.79 -14.32
CA ARG A 335 4.87 -6.65 -13.82
C ARG A 335 5.56 -7.36 -14.98
N SER A 336 6.24 -6.57 -15.81
CA SER A 336 7.04 -7.06 -16.95
C SER A 336 8.22 -7.93 -16.49
N ALA A 337 8.85 -8.65 -17.42
CA ALA A 337 10.12 -9.35 -17.18
C ALA A 337 11.16 -8.42 -16.55
N THR A 338 11.22 -7.16 -16.99
CA THR A 338 12.08 -6.11 -16.41
C THR A 338 11.82 -5.91 -14.91
N HIS A 339 10.56 -5.94 -14.49
CA HIS A 339 10.21 -5.79 -13.07
C HIS A 339 10.74 -6.95 -12.23
N VAL A 340 10.59 -8.17 -12.74
CA VAL A 340 11.10 -9.37 -12.07
C VAL A 340 12.63 -9.37 -12.04
N THR A 341 13.31 -8.95 -13.13
CA THR A 341 14.76 -8.82 -13.17
C THR A 341 15.27 -7.81 -12.15
N ALA A 342 14.60 -6.65 -12.01
CA ALA A 342 14.93 -5.67 -10.99
C ALA A 342 14.71 -6.20 -9.56
N ALA A 343 13.61 -6.93 -9.32
CA ALA A 343 13.36 -7.56 -8.04
C ALA A 343 14.42 -8.61 -7.67
N SER A 344 14.90 -9.38 -8.66
CA SER A 344 16.03 -10.31 -8.48
C SER A 344 17.32 -9.56 -8.14
N GLY A 345 17.59 -8.42 -8.80
CA GLY A 345 18.74 -7.56 -8.50
C GLY A 345 18.71 -7.04 -7.06
N HIS A 346 17.54 -6.61 -6.58
CA HIS A 346 17.36 -6.22 -5.18
C HIS A 346 17.61 -7.40 -4.22
N ALA A 347 17.13 -8.59 -4.55
CA ALA A 347 17.36 -9.78 -3.72
C ALA A 347 18.84 -10.17 -3.67
N PHE A 348 19.59 -10.06 -4.79
CA PHE A 348 21.04 -10.25 -4.80
C PHE A 348 21.77 -9.24 -3.91
N LEU A 349 21.40 -7.95 -4.01
CA LEU A 349 21.96 -6.92 -3.14
C LEU A 349 21.74 -7.24 -1.66
N LYS A 350 20.54 -7.67 -1.29
CA LYS A 350 20.22 -8.08 0.08
C LYS A 350 20.98 -9.35 0.51
N ALA A 351 21.27 -10.24 -0.41
CA ALA A 351 22.08 -11.45 -0.17
C ALA A 351 23.60 -11.17 -0.13
N GLY A 352 24.04 -9.92 -0.32
CA GLY A 352 25.46 -9.55 -0.34
C GLY A 352 26.18 -9.89 -1.65
N ASP A 353 25.44 -10.21 -2.71
CA ASP A 353 25.99 -10.43 -4.06
C ASP A 353 25.91 -9.15 -4.89
N ASP A 354 26.82 -8.22 -4.62
CA ASP A 354 26.88 -6.93 -5.31
C ASP A 354 27.13 -7.05 -6.82
N ASN A 355 27.83 -8.10 -7.27
CA ASN A 355 28.08 -8.31 -8.70
C ASN A 355 26.81 -8.78 -9.42
N GLY A 356 26.13 -9.78 -8.90
CA GLY A 356 24.84 -10.25 -9.42
C GLY A 356 23.78 -9.16 -9.37
N ALA A 357 23.79 -8.34 -8.31
CA ALA A 357 22.89 -7.19 -8.18
C ALA A 357 23.15 -6.16 -9.29
N ARG A 358 24.43 -5.75 -9.49
CA ARG A 358 24.80 -4.78 -10.53
C ARG A 358 24.39 -5.26 -11.91
N GLU A 359 24.70 -6.52 -12.27
CA GLU A 359 24.34 -7.10 -13.56
C GLU A 359 22.82 -7.06 -13.79
N ALA A 360 22.03 -7.58 -12.85
CA ALA A 360 20.58 -7.64 -12.98
C ALA A 360 19.93 -6.23 -13.03
N LEU A 361 20.38 -5.30 -12.17
CA LEU A 361 19.83 -3.95 -12.10
C LEU A 361 20.20 -3.13 -13.35
N THR A 362 21.42 -3.26 -13.88
CA THR A 362 21.84 -2.62 -15.12
C THR A 362 21.05 -3.14 -16.31
N ALA A 363 20.91 -4.47 -16.43
CA ALA A 363 20.08 -5.07 -17.47
C ALA A 363 18.61 -4.62 -17.38
N ALA A 364 18.08 -4.44 -16.17
CA ALA A 364 16.75 -3.88 -16.00
C ALA A 364 16.66 -2.42 -16.48
N LEU A 365 17.69 -1.58 -16.28
CA LEU A 365 17.71 -0.19 -16.74
C LEU A 365 17.81 -0.01 -18.27
N GLU A 366 18.30 -1.01 -18.99
CA GLU A 366 18.38 -0.99 -20.46
C GLU A 366 17.00 -1.04 -21.13
N SER A 367 15.96 -1.45 -20.42
CA SER A 367 14.59 -1.45 -20.92
C SER A 367 14.09 -0.01 -21.13
N THR A 368 13.56 0.25 -22.32
CA THR A 368 13.04 1.59 -22.70
C THR A 368 11.71 1.94 -22.03
N GLN A 369 11.03 0.98 -21.42
CA GLN A 369 9.68 1.14 -20.86
C GLN A 369 9.65 0.82 -19.36
N ILE A 370 10.54 1.43 -18.58
CA ILE A 370 10.54 1.25 -17.13
C ILE A 370 9.67 2.33 -16.49
N PRO A 371 8.66 1.95 -15.70
CA PRO A 371 7.89 2.88 -14.87
C PRO A 371 8.79 3.73 -13.96
N ARG A 372 8.44 5.01 -13.76
CA ARG A 372 9.28 5.95 -12.99
C ARG A 372 9.53 5.46 -11.55
N ARG A 373 8.52 4.89 -10.88
CA ARG A 373 8.66 4.32 -9.53
C ARG A 373 9.68 3.20 -9.51
N GLN A 374 9.59 2.29 -10.44
CA GLN A 374 10.51 1.17 -10.56
C GLN A 374 11.92 1.63 -10.90
N ARG A 375 12.07 2.58 -11.84
CA ARG A 375 13.36 3.16 -12.17
C ARG A 375 14.03 3.80 -10.97
N ALA A 376 13.26 4.50 -10.11
CA ALA A 376 13.78 5.07 -8.88
C ALA A 376 14.31 3.99 -7.93
N LEU A 377 13.58 2.87 -7.74
CA LEU A 377 14.05 1.76 -6.90
C LEU A 377 15.33 1.13 -7.44
N ILE A 378 15.42 0.89 -8.75
CA ILE A 378 16.62 0.32 -9.39
C ILE A 378 17.83 1.24 -9.15
N LEU A 379 17.65 2.55 -9.31
CA LEU A 379 18.72 3.52 -9.08
C LEU A 379 19.16 3.59 -7.61
N ILE A 380 18.23 3.44 -6.65
CA ILE A 380 18.57 3.37 -5.22
C ILE A 380 19.37 2.10 -4.91
N ASP A 381 18.98 0.98 -5.50
CA ASP A 381 19.67 -0.29 -5.31
C ASP A 381 21.07 -0.24 -5.95
N LEU A 382 21.23 0.32 -7.15
CA LEU A 382 22.55 0.57 -7.77
C LEU A 382 23.40 1.55 -6.94
N ALA A 383 22.80 2.61 -6.40
CA ALA A 383 23.50 3.50 -5.47
C ALA A 383 24.07 2.74 -4.27
N THR A 384 23.30 1.77 -3.75
CA THR A 384 23.74 0.94 -2.62
C THR A 384 24.88 0.00 -3.03
N VAL A 385 24.81 -0.62 -4.23
CA VAL A 385 25.89 -1.43 -4.80
C VAL A 385 27.19 -0.62 -4.95
N GLU A 386 27.11 0.60 -5.48
CA GLU A 386 28.26 1.48 -5.62
C GLU A 386 28.82 1.94 -4.26
N LEU A 387 27.96 2.18 -3.29
CA LEU A 387 28.36 2.50 -1.92
C LEU A 387 29.13 1.35 -1.28
N ASN A 388 28.65 0.10 -1.40
CA ASN A 388 29.31 -1.11 -0.92
C ASN A 388 30.68 -1.30 -1.58
N SER A 389 30.79 -0.96 -2.86
CA SER A 389 32.05 -1.00 -3.63
C SER A 389 33.00 0.16 -3.30
N GLY A 390 32.61 1.10 -2.44
CA GLY A 390 33.41 2.27 -2.06
C GLY A 390 33.41 3.42 -3.09
N ASN A 391 32.59 3.34 -4.14
CA ASN A 391 32.46 4.33 -5.18
C ASN A 391 31.39 5.40 -4.81
N LEU A 392 31.70 6.24 -3.84
CA LEU A 392 30.77 7.24 -3.33
C LEU A 392 30.25 8.26 -4.38
N PRO A 393 31.07 8.76 -5.32
CA PRO A 393 30.58 9.70 -6.33
C PRO A 393 29.46 9.08 -7.19
N GLU A 394 29.63 7.87 -7.68
CA GLU A 394 28.65 7.18 -8.52
C GLU A 394 27.40 6.79 -7.70
N ALA A 395 27.61 6.34 -6.46
CA ALA A 395 26.51 6.08 -5.53
C ALA A 395 25.62 7.32 -5.34
N CYS A 396 26.23 8.49 -5.13
CA CYS A 396 25.50 9.76 -5.01
C CYS A 396 24.82 10.18 -6.33
N SER A 397 25.45 9.91 -7.47
CA SER A 397 24.87 10.19 -8.78
C SER A 397 23.56 9.40 -8.99
N HIS A 398 23.58 8.10 -8.77
CA HIS A 398 22.38 7.26 -8.84
C HIS A 398 21.31 7.68 -7.83
N ALA A 399 21.67 7.96 -6.59
CA ALA A 399 20.76 8.41 -5.57
C ALA A 399 20.09 9.75 -5.91
N THR A 400 20.83 10.71 -6.51
CA THR A 400 20.29 12.00 -6.95
C THR A 400 19.32 11.83 -8.12
N GLN A 401 19.62 10.95 -9.07
CA GLN A 401 18.70 10.62 -10.16
C GLN A 401 17.40 10.00 -9.61
N ALA A 402 17.50 9.10 -8.64
CA ALA A 402 16.34 8.52 -7.96
C ALA A 402 15.51 9.58 -7.24
N ALA A 403 16.16 10.49 -6.50
CA ALA A 403 15.51 11.61 -5.82
C ALA A 403 14.72 12.48 -6.80
N THR A 404 15.31 12.81 -7.95
CA THR A 404 14.64 13.60 -9.00
C THR A 404 13.37 12.92 -9.53
N LEU A 405 13.38 11.59 -9.68
CA LEU A 405 12.19 10.83 -10.08
C LEU A 405 11.11 10.83 -8.99
N LEU A 406 11.52 10.67 -7.71
CA LEU A 406 10.60 10.65 -6.56
C LEU A 406 9.97 12.02 -6.30
N HIS A 407 10.58 13.11 -6.72
CA HIS A 407 9.94 14.44 -6.72
C HIS A 407 8.76 14.54 -7.70
N GLN A 408 8.81 13.79 -8.78
CA GLN A 408 7.78 13.85 -9.81
C GLN A 408 6.59 12.94 -9.51
N VAL A 409 6.77 11.94 -8.62
CA VAL A 409 5.76 10.95 -8.28
C VAL A 409 5.87 10.62 -6.80
N ALA A 410 4.83 10.88 -6.02
CA ALA A 410 4.78 10.44 -4.63
C ALA A 410 4.90 8.91 -4.57
N TYR A 411 5.93 8.41 -3.85
CA TYR A 411 6.19 6.99 -3.69
C TYR A 411 6.92 6.73 -2.37
N ALA A 412 6.13 6.44 -1.33
CA ALA A 412 6.62 6.34 0.05
C ALA A 412 7.68 5.25 0.23
N VAL A 413 7.55 4.11 -0.45
CA VAL A 413 8.54 3.02 -0.41
C VAL A 413 9.88 3.49 -0.97
N GLY A 414 9.88 4.18 -2.11
CA GLY A 414 11.10 4.74 -2.70
C GLY A 414 11.76 5.79 -1.80
N ALA A 415 10.96 6.69 -1.24
CA ALA A 415 11.45 7.71 -0.31
C ALA A 415 12.06 7.08 0.95
N ALA A 416 11.44 6.03 1.50
CA ALA A 416 11.98 5.31 2.65
C ALA A 416 13.33 4.63 2.34
N ARG A 417 13.44 3.93 1.20
CA ARG A 417 14.70 3.31 0.75
C ARG A 417 15.81 4.34 0.54
N LEU A 418 15.50 5.48 -0.07
CA LEU A 418 16.47 6.53 -0.29
C LEU A 418 16.99 7.13 1.01
N ARG A 419 16.13 7.27 2.05
CA ARG A 419 16.55 7.68 3.39
C ARG A 419 17.48 6.65 4.04
N VAL A 420 17.20 5.35 3.88
CA VAL A 420 18.08 4.26 4.38
C VAL A 420 19.44 4.33 3.69
N PHE A 421 19.49 4.48 2.37
CA PHE A 421 20.73 4.70 1.62
C PHE A 421 21.50 5.91 2.16
N ARG A 422 20.82 7.06 2.32
CA ARG A 422 21.45 8.29 2.83
C ARG A 422 22.04 8.10 4.23
N ALA A 423 21.35 7.37 5.10
CA ALA A 423 21.87 7.05 6.43
C ALA A 423 23.12 6.15 6.37
N ALA A 424 23.16 5.18 5.45
CA ALA A 424 24.31 4.29 5.24
C ALA A 424 25.51 5.04 4.64
N ALA A 425 25.28 6.04 3.80
CA ALA A 425 26.32 6.84 3.14
C ALA A 425 26.99 7.87 4.09
N GLN A 426 26.69 7.90 5.40
CA GLN A 426 27.31 8.80 6.35
C GLN A 426 28.82 8.51 6.49
N ARG A 427 29.64 9.48 6.09
CA ARG A 427 31.10 9.52 6.34
C ARG A 427 31.45 10.76 7.16
N PRO A 428 32.62 10.79 7.83
CA PRO A 428 32.98 11.87 8.76
C PRO A 428 33.01 13.29 8.15
N LEU A 429 33.13 13.39 6.81
CA LEU A 429 33.11 14.68 6.10
C LEU A 429 32.08 14.61 4.97
N PRO A 430 31.09 15.51 4.96
CA PRO A 430 30.10 15.57 3.87
C PRO A 430 30.79 15.98 2.57
N SER A 431 30.79 15.09 1.57
CA SER A 431 31.19 15.43 0.21
C SER A 431 30.21 16.41 -0.42
N GLY A 432 30.65 17.16 -1.45
CA GLY A 432 29.73 18.01 -2.22
C GLY A 432 28.53 17.25 -2.80
N ALA A 433 28.77 15.99 -3.20
CA ALA A 433 27.73 15.10 -3.72
C ALA A 433 26.68 14.72 -2.67
N LEU A 434 27.06 14.49 -1.41
CA LEU A 434 26.12 14.24 -0.31
C LEU A 434 25.28 15.47 0.03
N ARG A 435 25.85 16.67 -0.06
CA ARG A 435 25.08 17.91 0.14
C ARG A 435 24.03 18.13 -0.92
N ALA A 436 24.37 17.89 -2.20
CA ALA A 436 23.41 17.95 -3.29
C ALA A 436 22.26 16.93 -3.11
N LEU A 437 22.55 15.71 -2.64
CA LEU A 437 21.54 14.74 -2.30
C LEU A 437 20.66 15.19 -1.13
N ASP A 438 21.22 15.81 -0.10
CA ASP A 438 20.48 16.31 1.06
C ASP A 438 19.50 17.43 0.67
N GLU A 439 19.88 18.31 -0.25
CA GLU A 439 18.98 19.32 -0.82
C GLU A 439 17.76 18.69 -1.49
N HIS A 440 17.96 17.63 -2.27
CA HIS A 440 16.86 16.89 -2.87
C HIS A 440 15.99 16.19 -1.82
N LEU A 441 16.58 15.59 -0.79
CA LEU A 441 15.83 14.87 0.25
C LEU A 441 14.96 15.78 1.11
N THR A 442 15.33 17.05 1.32
CA THR A 442 14.51 18.00 2.09
C THR A 442 13.16 18.24 1.42
N HIS A 443 13.08 18.16 0.11
CA HIS A 443 11.86 18.36 -0.67
C HIS A 443 10.99 17.08 -0.81
N ILE A 444 11.55 15.88 -0.62
CA ILE A 444 10.79 14.61 -0.63
C ILE A 444 10.09 14.36 0.73
N ALA A 445 10.48 15.11 1.77
CA ALA A 445 9.95 14.92 3.12
C ALA A 445 8.75 15.85 3.44
N ALA A 446 8.44 16.78 2.57
CA ALA A 446 7.29 17.67 2.66
C ALA A 446 6.06 17.11 1.91
#